data_63fc00c6965c01dc194d15d0c5480fba
#
_entry.id   63fc00c6965c01dc194d15d0c5480fba
#
_cell.length_a   1.000
_cell.length_b   1.000
_cell.length_c   1.000
_cell.angle_alpha   90.00
_cell.angle_beta   90.00
_cell.angle_gamma   90.00
#
_symmetry.space_group_name_H-M   'P 1'
#
loop_
_entity.id
_entity.type
_entity.pdbx_description
1 polymer ?
#
loop_
_entity_poly.entity_id
_entity_poly.type
_entity_poly.pdbx_seq_one_letter_code
_entity_poly.pdbx_strand_id
1 'polypeptide(L)'
;ISDCLVGSEMCIRDRVKTNSNELSMDWEKYRKIDHTFSNVISGEMPATNQKSSGRCWGFAGLNLFRVYLGRKHNLKDFQFSQSYFMFWDKLEKSNYFLESILSTAEEDFDSRIVMHLLQTPTEDGGQWDMWKNLIKKYGVIPQAEMSESFSSSQSAEMNKMLARKLRENAHNLRKEFSKGASSETLNELKNSMIEEIFKMLSMHLGTPPKSFNWQVRDKNK
;
A
#
# COMPACT_ATOMS: atom_id res chain seq x y z
N ILE A 1 -19.54 -10.47 -34.99
CA ILE A 1 -18.68 -11.08 -33.93
C ILE A 1 -18.52 -12.58 -34.15
N SER A 2 -19.56 -13.33 -34.63
CA SER A 2 -19.49 -14.79 -34.84
C SER A 2 -18.50 -15.19 -35.92
N ASP A 3 -18.41 -14.46 -37.01
CA ASP A 3 -17.54 -14.82 -38.16
C ASP A 3 -16.06 -14.51 -37.88
N CYS A 4 -15.73 -13.56 -37.04
CA CYS A 4 -14.35 -13.33 -36.57
C CYS A 4 -13.88 -14.34 -35.50
N LEU A 5 -14.81 -15.04 -34.84
CA LEU A 5 -14.46 -16.03 -33.82
C LEU A 5 -13.97 -17.38 -34.40
N VAL A 6 -14.25 -17.69 -35.66
CA VAL A 6 -13.99 -19.00 -36.21
C VAL A 6 -13.22 -18.97 -37.55
N GLY A 7 -12.82 -17.80 -38.07
CA GLY A 7 -12.70 -17.88 -39.52
C GLY A 7 -11.36 -17.64 -40.16
N SER A 8 -10.54 -16.75 -39.85
CA SER A 8 -9.33 -16.54 -40.66
C SER A 8 -8.05 -16.61 -39.84
N GLU A 9 -6.99 -17.13 -40.44
CA GLU A 9 -5.64 -17.12 -39.87
C GLU A 9 -5.18 -15.70 -39.42
N MET A 10 -5.72 -14.66 -40.03
CA MET A 10 -5.45 -13.28 -39.70
C MET A 10 -6.07 -12.91 -38.33
N CYS A 11 -7.30 -13.33 -38.04
CA CYS A 11 -7.94 -13.14 -36.74
C CYS A 11 -7.23 -13.91 -35.60
N ILE A 12 -6.69 -15.08 -35.91
CA ILE A 12 -5.91 -15.90 -34.98
C ILE A 12 -4.56 -15.23 -34.67
N ARG A 13 -3.86 -14.72 -35.68
CA ARG A 13 -2.60 -13.99 -35.52
C ARG A 13 -2.77 -12.72 -34.68
N ASP A 14 -3.84 -11.96 -34.88
CA ASP A 14 -4.11 -10.75 -34.12
C ASP A 14 -4.42 -11.07 -32.67
N ARG A 15 -5.13 -12.15 -32.41
CA ARG A 15 -5.38 -12.64 -31.03
C ARG A 15 -4.14 -13.08 -30.30
N VAL A 16 -3.23 -13.77 -30.99
CA VAL A 16 -1.97 -14.25 -30.40
C VAL A 16 -1.05 -13.07 -30.02
N LYS A 17 -1.15 -11.95 -30.74
CA LYS A 17 -0.29 -10.77 -30.52
C LYS A 17 -0.92 -9.65 -29.70
N THR A 18 -2.23 -9.68 -29.50
CA THR A 18 -2.97 -8.60 -28.84
C THR A 18 -3.52 -9.06 -27.49
N ASN A 19 -3.48 -8.18 -26.50
CA ASN A 19 -4.05 -8.43 -25.18
C ASN A 19 -5.55 -8.73 -25.31
N SER A 20 -6.01 -9.84 -24.70
CA SER A 20 -7.41 -10.27 -24.77
C SER A 20 -8.41 -9.21 -24.26
N ASN A 21 -8.01 -8.34 -23.31
CA ASN A 21 -8.84 -7.23 -22.84
C ASN A 21 -9.05 -6.17 -23.93
N GLU A 22 -8.03 -5.89 -24.75
CA GLU A 22 -8.14 -4.96 -25.88
C GLU A 22 -9.02 -5.52 -26.98
N LEU A 23 -8.93 -6.83 -27.24
CA LEU A 23 -9.77 -7.53 -28.22
C LEU A 23 -11.25 -7.59 -27.80
N SER A 24 -11.52 -7.62 -26.50
CA SER A 24 -12.91 -7.66 -25.97
C SER A 24 -13.57 -6.29 -25.88
N MET A 25 -12.81 -5.20 -26.09
CA MET A 25 -13.34 -3.84 -26.00
C MET A 25 -14.20 -3.50 -27.23
N ASP A 26 -15.43 -3.09 -26.98
CA ASP A 26 -16.29 -2.53 -28.00
C ASP A 26 -15.91 -1.05 -28.25
N TRP A 27 -15.02 -0.86 -29.23
CA TRP A 27 -14.49 0.46 -29.57
C TRP A 27 -15.56 1.43 -30.07
N GLU A 28 -16.65 0.95 -30.64
CA GLU A 28 -17.75 1.79 -31.09
C GLU A 28 -18.50 2.38 -29.89
N LYS A 29 -18.77 1.57 -28.88
CA LYS A 29 -19.34 2.05 -27.62
C LYS A 29 -18.38 2.94 -26.87
N TYR A 30 -17.09 2.56 -26.77
CA TYR A 30 -16.09 3.35 -26.08
C TYR A 30 -15.99 4.78 -26.62
N ARG A 31 -16.01 4.96 -27.95
CA ARG A 31 -15.95 6.30 -28.57
C ARG A 31 -17.21 7.14 -28.33
N LYS A 32 -18.34 6.53 -28.00
CA LYS A 32 -19.61 7.20 -27.73
C LYS A 32 -19.77 7.60 -26.25
N ILE A 33 -18.82 7.21 -25.37
CA ILE A 33 -18.86 7.59 -23.96
C ILE A 33 -18.69 9.11 -23.88
N ASP A 34 -19.68 9.78 -23.27
CA ASP A 34 -19.58 11.20 -22.99
C ASP A 34 -18.72 11.40 -21.75
N HIS A 35 -17.65 12.15 -21.90
CA HIS A 35 -16.72 12.53 -20.83
C HIS A 35 -17.03 13.93 -20.25
N THR A 36 -18.18 14.51 -20.59
CA THR A 36 -18.63 15.80 -20.05
C THR A 36 -19.35 15.57 -18.72
N PHE A 37 -18.90 16.27 -17.69
CA PHE A 37 -19.46 16.17 -16.35
C PHE A 37 -20.13 17.50 -15.95
N SER A 38 -21.35 17.44 -15.41
CA SER A 38 -22.09 18.62 -14.93
C SER A 38 -21.51 19.20 -13.64
N ASN A 39 -20.82 18.37 -12.84
CA ASN A 39 -20.19 18.79 -11.61
C ASN A 39 -18.68 18.53 -11.68
N VAL A 40 -17.91 19.60 -11.72
CA VAL A 40 -16.45 19.54 -11.77
C VAL A 40 -15.85 20.11 -10.48
N ILE A 41 -14.95 19.37 -9.85
CA ILE A 41 -14.23 19.84 -8.66
C ILE A 41 -13.19 20.87 -9.08
N SER A 42 -13.39 22.13 -8.70
CA SER A 42 -12.40 23.19 -8.95
C SER A 42 -11.13 22.96 -8.12
N GLY A 43 -9.97 23.29 -8.69
CA GLY A 43 -8.66 23.14 -8.04
C GLY A 43 -8.13 21.71 -8.11
N GLU A 44 -8.55 20.94 -9.11
CA GLU A 44 -7.96 19.64 -9.40
C GLU A 44 -6.45 19.76 -9.69
N MET A 45 -5.69 18.81 -9.17
CA MET A 45 -4.26 18.69 -9.38
C MET A 45 -3.98 17.45 -10.25
N PRO A 46 -2.80 17.35 -10.88
CA PRO A 46 -2.44 16.18 -11.70
C PRO A 46 -2.65 14.87 -10.95
N ALA A 47 -3.13 13.85 -11.65
CA ALA A 47 -3.36 12.53 -11.06
C ALA A 47 -2.07 11.93 -10.52
N THR A 48 -2.15 11.31 -9.34
CA THR A 48 -1.05 10.56 -8.75
C THR A 48 -1.06 9.11 -9.23
N ASN A 49 0.12 8.51 -9.34
CA ASN A 49 0.26 7.16 -9.87
C ASN A 49 0.95 6.25 -8.84
N GLN A 50 0.25 5.22 -8.39
CA GLN A 50 0.79 4.24 -7.42
C GLN A 50 1.80 3.26 -8.01
N LYS A 51 1.96 3.23 -9.34
CA LYS A 51 2.81 2.25 -10.04
C LYS A 51 2.42 0.80 -9.70
N SER A 52 3.41 -0.08 -9.54
CA SER A 52 3.21 -1.49 -9.20
C SER A 52 3.26 -1.71 -7.68
N SER A 53 2.34 -1.06 -6.95
CA SER A 53 2.23 -1.16 -5.49
C SER A 53 0.76 -1.17 -5.04
N GLY A 54 0.45 -1.86 -3.96
CA GLY A 54 -0.91 -2.00 -3.43
C GLY A 54 -1.39 -0.82 -2.58
N ARG A 55 -1.09 0.42 -2.96
CA ARG A 55 -1.36 1.64 -2.18
C ARG A 55 -2.58 2.44 -2.64
N CYS A 56 -3.44 1.91 -3.51
CA CYS A 56 -4.58 2.65 -4.07
C CYS A 56 -5.44 3.36 -3.01
N TRP A 57 -5.73 2.69 -1.92
CA TRP A 57 -6.49 3.24 -0.79
C TRP A 57 -5.79 4.41 -0.08
N GLY A 58 -4.46 4.33 0.08
CA GLY A 58 -3.64 5.41 0.61
C GLY A 58 -3.63 6.63 -0.33
N PHE A 59 -3.43 6.38 -1.62
CA PHE A 59 -3.48 7.42 -2.66
C PHE A 59 -4.84 8.13 -2.70
N ALA A 60 -5.94 7.37 -2.63
CA ALA A 60 -7.29 7.94 -2.62
C ALA A 60 -7.50 8.91 -1.44
N GLY A 61 -7.15 8.49 -0.22
CA GLY A 61 -7.27 9.34 0.97
C GLY A 61 -6.35 10.56 0.94
N LEU A 62 -5.09 10.39 0.55
CA LEU A 62 -4.14 11.51 0.43
C LEU A 62 -4.54 12.50 -0.66
N ASN A 63 -5.12 12.02 -1.78
CA ASN A 63 -5.64 12.89 -2.82
C ASN A 63 -6.85 13.72 -2.35
N LEU A 64 -7.71 13.16 -1.53
CA LEU A 64 -8.82 13.91 -0.92
C LEU A 64 -8.28 15.07 -0.05
N PHE A 65 -7.30 14.79 0.81
CA PHE A 65 -6.65 15.82 1.63
C PHE A 65 -5.88 16.86 0.82
N ARG A 66 -5.26 16.44 -0.27
CA ARG A 66 -4.52 17.30 -1.18
C ARG A 66 -5.41 18.39 -1.78
N VAL A 67 -6.62 18.05 -2.21
CA VAL A 67 -7.59 19.02 -2.76
C VAL A 67 -7.94 20.08 -1.72
N TYR A 68 -8.21 19.67 -0.49
CA TYR A 68 -8.50 20.61 0.61
C TYR A 68 -7.33 21.57 0.89
N LEU A 69 -6.13 21.00 1.05
CA LEU A 69 -4.93 21.78 1.32
C LEU A 69 -4.59 22.73 0.17
N GLY A 70 -4.72 22.24 -1.07
CA GLY A 70 -4.48 23.00 -2.28
C GLY A 70 -5.37 24.24 -2.40
N ARG A 71 -6.64 24.11 -2.05
CA ARG A 71 -7.58 25.24 -1.98
C ARG A 71 -7.24 26.22 -0.87
N LYS A 72 -6.98 25.70 0.34
CA LYS A 72 -6.70 26.52 1.53
C LYS A 72 -5.45 27.38 1.37
N HIS A 73 -4.42 26.86 0.71
CA HIS A 73 -3.12 27.54 0.55
C HIS A 73 -2.83 27.97 -0.89
N ASN A 74 -3.84 27.91 -1.77
CA ASN A 74 -3.72 28.29 -3.19
C ASN A 74 -2.53 27.61 -3.89
N LEU A 75 -2.36 26.28 -3.68
CA LEU A 75 -1.23 25.55 -4.22
C LEU A 75 -1.49 25.14 -5.68
N LYS A 76 -0.49 25.27 -6.55
CA LYS A 76 -0.57 24.88 -7.96
C LYS A 76 -0.37 23.38 -8.13
N ASP A 77 0.65 22.85 -7.46
CA ASP A 77 1.03 21.45 -7.51
C ASP A 77 1.58 21.03 -6.14
N PHE A 78 0.97 20.04 -5.56
CA PHE A 78 1.34 19.54 -4.25
C PHE A 78 0.97 18.06 -4.15
N GLN A 79 1.83 17.30 -3.51
CA GLN A 79 1.54 15.91 -3.13
C GLN A 79 2.00 15.64 -1.70
N PHE A 80 1.22 14.83 -0.99
CA PHE A 80 1.70 14.19 0.23
C PHE A 80 2.58 13.00 -0.11
N SER A 81 3.48 12.65 0.81
CA SER A 81 4.33 11.47 0.66
C SER A 81 3.52 10.18 0.81
N GLN A 82 3.38 9.46 -0.27
CA GLN A 82 2.77 8.14 -0.30
C GLN A 82 3.75 7.07 0.22
N SER A 83 5.05 7.32 0.12
CA SER A 83 6.10 6.47 0.69
C SER A 83 6.09 6.51 2.22
N TYR A 84 5.90 7.69 2.81
CA TYR A 84 5.72 7.86 4.25
C TYR A 84 4.50 7.11 4.78
N PHE A 85 3.36 7.25 4.09
CA PHE A 85 2.14 6.51 4.41
C PHE A 85 2.37 4.99 4.35
N MET A 86 3.02 4.50 3.29
CA MET A 86 3.34 3.08 3.12
C MET A 86 4.24 2.54 4.23
N PHE A 87 5.22 3.32 4.66
CA PHE A 87 6.13 2.94 5.74
C PHE A 87 5.36 2.58 7.01
N TRP A 88 4.49 3.48 7.44
CA TRP A 88 3.72 3.29 8.66
C TRP A 88 2.62 2.24 8.51
N ASP A 89 2.00 2.13 7.34
CA ASP A 89 1.06 1.04 7.05
C ASP A 89 1.72 -0.33 7.21
N LYS A 90 2.87 -0.53 6.59
CA LYS A 90 3.59 -1.81 6.68
C LYS A 90 4.10 -2.11 8.09
N LEU A 91 4.54 -1.10 8.83
CA LEU A 91 4.97 -1.27 10.23
C LEU A 91 3.79 -1.65 11.14
N GLU A 92 2.66 -0.98 11.02
CA GLU A 92 1.46 -1.28 11.83
C GLU A 92 0.87 -2.65 11.51
N LYS A 93 0.82 -3.01 10.23
CA LYS A 93 0.39 -4.36 9.82
C LYS A 93 1.33 -5.44 10.34
N SER A 94 2.63 -5.18 10.37
CA SER A 94 3.61 -6.10 10.95
C SER A 94 3.42 -6.27 12.45
N ASN A 95 3.15 -5.17 13.17
CA ASN A 95 2.83 -5.23 14.60
C ASN A 95 1.53 -5.99 14.85
N TYR A 96 0.47 -5.68 14.10
CA TYR A 96 -0.81 -6.40 14.18
C TYR A 96 -0.65 -7.90 13.94
N PHE A 97 0.14 -8.28 12.94
CA PHE A 97 0.44 -9.69 12.66
C PHE A 97 1.11 -10.37 13.85
N LEU A 98 2.16 -9.77 14.45
CA LEU A 98 2.87 -10.35 15.57
C LEU A 98 2.00 -10.42 16.84
N GLU A 99 1.16 -9.41 17.08
CA GLU A 99 0.14 -9.46 18.15
C GLU A 99 -0.86 -10.60 17.92
N SER A 100 -1.31 -10.78 16.68
CA SER A 100 -2.22 -11.87 16.31
C SER A 100 -1.58 -13.25 16.49
N ILE A 101 -0.28 -13.37 16.20
CA ILE A 101 0.48 -14.60 16.46
C ILE A 101 0.56 -14.90 17.96
N LEU A 102 0.80 -13.89 18.79
CA LEU A 102 0.82 -14.06 20.25
C LEU A 102 -0.57 -14.42 20.80
N SER A 103 -1.63 -13.79 20.33
CA SER A 103 -3.01 -14.07 20.76
C SER A 103 -3.49 -15.46 20.35
N THR A 104 -2.87 -16.07 19.35
CA THR A 104 -3.17 -17.42 18.86
C THR A 104 -2.07 -18.43 19.21
N ALA A 105 -1.23 -18.12 20.19
CA ALA A 105 -0.07 -18.95 20.51
C ALA A 105 -0.44 -20.35 21.08
N GLU A 106 -1.63 -20.47 21.70
CA GLU A 106 -2.19 -21.74 22.20
C GLU A 106 -2.82 -22.61 21.10
N GLU A 107 -3.16 -22.01 19.96
CA GLU A 107 -3.74 -22.74 18.84
C GLU A 107 -2.73 -23.67 18.18
N ASP A 108 -3.18 -24.77 17.58
CA ASP A 108 -2.32 -25.64 16.79
C ASP A 108 -1.77 -24.90 15.56
N PHE A 109 -0.56 -25.29 15.14
CA PHE A 109 0.09 -24.64 14.00
C PHE A 109 -0.69 -24.76 12.69
N ASP A 110 -1.42 -25.88 12.52
CA ASP A 110 -2.27 -26.17 11.36
C ASP A 110 -3.72 -25.71 11.55
N SER A 111 -4.02 -25.02 12.66
CA SER A 111 -5.35 -24.43 12.84
C SER A 111 -5.63 -23.41 11.73
N ARG A 112 -6.91 -23.31 11.33
CA ARG A 112 -7.36 -22.44 10.24
C ARG A 112 -6.93 -20.98 10.47
N ILE A 113 -6.97 -20.49 11.70
CA ILE A 113 -6.64 -19.11 12.03
C ILE A 113 -5.14 -18.87 11.88
N VAL A 114 -4.30 -19.75 12.40
CA VAL A 114 -2.82 -19.62 12.29
C VAL A 114 -2.38 -19.72 10.85
N MET A 115 -2.90 -20.68 10.09
CA MET A 115 -2.62 -20.83 8.67
C MET A 115 -3.02 -19.59 7.86
N HIS A 116 -4.18 -18.99 8.17
CA HIS A 116 -4.63 -17.76 7.53
C HIS A 116 -3.67 -16.58 7.81
N LEU A 117 -3.28 -16.37 9.08
CA LEU A 117 -2.32 -15.33 9.44
C LEU A 117 -0.98 -15.52 8.74
N LEU A 118 -0.46 -16.75 8.70
CA LEU A 118 0.83 -17.04 8.06
C LEU A 118 0.80 -16.93 6.52
N GLN A 119 -0.37 -17.05 5.90
CA GLN A 119 -0.49 -16.93 4.45
C GLN A 119 -0.16 -15.52 3.97
N THR A 120 -0.69 -14.50 4.65
CA THR A 120 -0.58 -13.10 4.24
C THR A 120 -0.24 -12.19 5.43
N PRO A 121 1.02 -12.21 5.93
CA PRO A 121 1.42 -11.43 7.12
C PRO A 121 1.24 -9.92 6.97
N THR A 122 1.41 -9.38 5.75
CA THR A 122 1.23 -7.95 5.45
C THR A 122 0.52 -7.79 4.11
N GLU A 123 -0.81 -7.75 4.15
CA GLU A 123 -1.60 -7.53 2.94
C GLU A 123 -1.48 -6.10 2.41
N ASP A 124 -1.64 -5.96 1.10
CA ASP A 124 -1.89 -4.68 0.46
C ASP A 124 -3.36 -4.27 0.63
N GLY A 125 -3.64 -2.97 0.49
CA GLY A 125 -4.99 -2.45 0.70
C GLY A 125 -5.30 -2.11 2.16
N GLY A 126 -6.47 -1.57 2.39
CA GLY A 126 -6.96 -1.18 3.72
C GLY A 126 -8.31 -0.49 3.66
N GLN A 127 -8.90 -0.28 4.82
CA GLN A 127 -10.20 0.33 5.03
C GLN A 127 -10.07 1.80 5.46
N TRP A 128 -11.14 2.57 5.32
CA TRP A 128 -11.16 3.99 5.71
C TRP A 128 -10.71 4.24 7.16
N ASP A 129 -11.15 3.42 8.10
CA ASP A 129 -10.76 3.59 9.50
C ASP A 129 -9.28 3.28 9.74
N MET A 130 -8.70 2.33 9.02
CA MET A 130 -7.25 2.07 9.06
C MET A 130 -6.49 3.30 8.56
N TRP A 131 -6.90 3.88 7.43
CA TRP A 131 -6.32 5.09 6.88
C TRP A 131 -6.40 6.25 7.88
N LYS A 132 -7.57 6.50 8.42
CA LYS A 132 -7.81 7.56 9.42
C LYS A 132 -6.93 7.38 10.66
N ASN A 133 -6.77 6.15 11.15
CA ASN A 133 -5.95 5.85 12.33
C ASN A 133 -4.45 6.08 12.05
N LEU A 134 -3.95 5.69 10.86
CA LEU A 134 -2.58 5.97 10.44
C LEU A 134 -2.33 7.49 10.40
N ILE A 135 -3.22 8.26 9.80
CA ILE A 135 -3.07 9.72 9.72
C ILE A 135 -3.16 10.36 11.11
N LYS A 136 -4.03 9.89 11.99
CA LYS A 136 -4.11 10.39 13.38
C LYS A 136 -2.84 10.10 14.18
N LYS A 137 -2.23 8.92 13.98
CA LYS A 137 -1.06 8.49 14.74
C LYS A 137 0.24 9.11 14.24
N TYR A 138 0.42 9.17 12.92
CA TYR A 138 1.69 9.54 12.29
C TYR A 138 1.64 10.86 11.51
N GLY A 139 0.45 11.36 11.21
CA GLY A 139 0.28 12.55 10.38
C GLY A 139 0.52 12.30 8.89
N VAL A 140 0.77 13.39 8.20
CA VAL A 140 1.13 13.42 6.77
C VAL A 140 2.28 14.39 6.56
N ILE A 141 3.12 14.12 5.59
CA ILE A 141 4.24 15.00 5.22
C ILE A 141 4.23 15.28 3.71
N PRO A 142 4.85 16.37 3.25
CA PRO A 142 5.03 16.63 1.83
C PRO A 142 5.86 15.54 1.15
N GLN A 143 5.58 15.27 -0.12
CA GLN A 143 6.32 14.28 -0.91
C GLN A 143 7.83 14.57 -0.97
N ALA A 144 8.21 15.86 -0.97
CA ALA A 144 9.61 16.25 -1.01
C ALA A 144 10.42 15.77 0.21
N GLU A 145 9.77 15.59 1.36
CA GLU A 145 10.42 15.18 2.61
C GLU A 145 10.66 13.66 2.71
N MET A 146 9.90 12.88 1.97
CA MET A 146 10.11 11.45 1.80
C MET A 146 9.56 11.04 0.43
N SER A 147 10.40 11.12 -0.57
CA SER A 147 10.05 10.85 -1.97
C SER A 147 9.82 9.36 -2.24
N GLU A 148 9.27 9.05 -3.41
CA GLU A 148 9.13 7.67 -3.86
C GLU A 148 10.51 7.02 -4.03
N SER A 149 10.62 5.79 -3.51
CA SER A 149 11.76 4.90 -3.72
C SER A 149 11.44 3.89 -4.83
N PHE A 150 12.43 3.10 -5.22
CA PHE A 150 12.19 1.96 -6.11
C PHE A 150 11.19 0.99 -5.48
N SER A 151 11.39 0.63 -4.20
CA SER A 151 10.53 -0.33 -3.48
C SER A 151 9.13 0.20 -3.20
N SER A 152 8.94 1.51 -3.05
CA SER A 152 7.58 2.07 -2.93
C SER A 152 6.83 2.00 -4.25
N SER A 153 7.52 2.15 -5.37
CA SER A 153 6.94 2.09 -6.72
C SER A 153 6.76 0.66 -7.24
N GLN A 154 7.57 -0.29 -6.77
CA GLN A 154 7.54 -1.71 -7.11
C GLN A 154 7.70 -2.55 -5.85
N SER A 155 6.61 -2.72 -5.11
CA SER A 155 6.63 -3.24 -3.74
C SER A 155 6.74 -4.76 -3.60
N ALA A 156 6.64 -5.52 -4.68
CA ALA A 156 6.55 -6.98 -4.63
C ALA A 156 7.72 -7.64 -3.88
N GLU A 157 8.96 -7.25 -4.18
CA GLU A 157 10.14 -7.86 -3.55
C GLU A 157 10.27 -7.46 -2.07
N MET A 158 10.03 -6.19 -1.73
CA MET A 158 9.99 -5.74 -0.34
C MET A 158 8.91 -6.50 0.46
N ASN A 159 7.69 -6.63 -0.09
CA ASN A 159 6.60 -7.37 0.55
C ASN A 159 6.96 -8.84 0.78
N LYS A 160 7.64 -9.49 -0.18
CA LYS A 160 8.10 -10.87 -0.06
C LYS A 160 9.14 -11.03 1.04
N MET A 161 10.09 -10.10 1.14
CA MET A 161 11.12 -10.11 2.21
C MET A 161 10.49 -9.89 3.58
N LEU A 162 9.59 -8.92 3.72
CA LEU A 162 8.84 -8.67 4.96
C LEU A 162 8.03 -9.90 5.39
N ALA A 163 7.28 -10.49 4.47
CA ALA A 163 6.47 -11.67 4.75
C ALA A 163 7.31 -12.86 5.21
N ARG A 164 8.49 -13.05 4.59
CA ARG A 164 9.45 -14.09 5.03
C ARG A 164 9.94 -13.83 6.44
N LYS A 165 10.37 -12.59 6.73
CA LYS A 165 10.88 -12.21 8.07
C LYS A 165 9.79 -12.34 9.14
N LEU A 166 8.58 -11.93 8.84
CA LEU A 166 7.45 -12.05 9.77
C LEU A 166 7.08 -13.51 10.08
N ARG A 167 7.15 -14.41 9.10
CA ARG A 167 6.97 -15.86 9.35
C ARG A 167 8.08 -16.44 10.22
N GLU A 168 9.32 -16.03 10.03
CA GLU A 168 10.44 -16.39 10.90
C GLU A 168 10.19 -15.90 12.34
N ASN A 169 9.77 -14.63 12.47
CA ASN A 169 9.46 -14.03 13.76
C ASN A 169 8.27 -14.74 14.44
N ALA A 170 7.21 -15.08 13.70
CA ALA A 170 6.08 -15.86 14.20
C ALA A 170 6.51 -17.23 14.74
N HIS A 171 7.39 -17.92 13.99
CA HIS A 171 7.96 -19.20 14.47
C HIS A 171 8.71 -19.03 15.79
N ASN A 172 9.56 -18.01 15.88
CA ASN A 172 10.35 -17.75 17.08
C ASN A 172 9.48 -17.39 18.30
N LEU A 173 8.44 -16.53 18.11
CA LEU A 173 7.50 -16.19 19.18
C LEU A 173 6.76 -17.42 19.71
N ARG A 174 6.22 -18.24 18.82
CA ARG A 174 5.52 -19.48 19.20
C ARG A 174 6.45 -20.49 19.86
N LYS A 175 7.71 -20.58 19.42
CA LYS A 175 8.71 -21.44 20.05
C LYS A 175 9.04 -20.99 21.48
N GLU A 176 9.21 -19.69 21.73
CA GLU A 176 9.46 -19.17 23.07
C GLU A 176 8.22 -19.31 23.97
N PHE A 177 7.03 -19.09 23.42
CA PHE A 177 5.77 -19.37 24.13
C PHE A 177 5.68 -20.84 24.58
N SER A 178 5.98 -21.80 23.70
CA SER A 178 5.96 -23.24 24.01
C SER A 178 6.98 -23.66 25.07
N LYS A 179 8.01 -22.87 25.31
CA LYS A 179 8.99 -23.07 26.38
C LYS A 179 8.53 -22.47 27.73
N GLY A 180 7.36 -21.82 27.78
CA GLY A 180 6.82 -21.19 28.97
C GLY A 180 7.38 -19.79 29.25
N ALA A 181 7.83 -19.05 28.19
CA ALA A 181 8.28 -17.67 28.35
C ALA A 181 7.14 -16.78 28.89
N SER A 182 7.50 -15.82 29.76
CA SER A 182 6.50 -14.90 30.33
C SER A 182 5.97 -13.92 29.27
N SER A 183 4.78 -13.34 29.53
CA SER A 183 4.19 -12.33 28.65
C SER A 183 5.12 -11.13 28.45
N GLU A 184 5.85 -10.73 29.50
CA GLU A 184 6.84 -9.64 29.43
C GLU A 184 7.96 -10.00 28.45
N THR A 185 8.54 -11.20 28.58
CA THR A 185 9.60 -11.68 27.68
C THR A 185 9.13 -11.77 26.23
N LEU A 186 7.93 -12.26 25.98
CA LEU A 186 7.34 -12.33 24.65
C LEU A 186 7.12 -10.94 24.04
N ASN A 187 6.66 -9.95 24.85
CA ASN A 187 6.48 -8.58 24.42
C ASN A 187 7.83 -7.89 24.11
N GLU A 188 8.85 -8.10 24.92
CA GLU A 188 10.21 -7.60 24.64
C GLU A 188 10.74 -8.17 23.33
N LEU A 189 10.59 -9.47 23.12
CA LEU A 189 10.99 -10.14 21.89
C LEU A 189 10.22 -9.57 20.66
N LYS A 190 8.89 -9.41 20.77
CA LYS A 190 8.08 -8.80 19.72
C LYS A 190 8.54 -7.37 19.40
N ASN A 191 8.83 -6.56 20.42
CA ASN A 191 9.29 -5.18 20.23
C ASN A 191 10.66 -5.14 19.49
N SER A 192 11.56 -6.03 19.84
CA SER A 192 12.85 -6.20 19.13
C SER A 192 12.62 -6.59 17.65
N MET A 193 11.65 -7.48 17.38
CA MET A 193 11.28 -7.85 16.01
C MET A 193 10.68 -6.67 15.21
N ILE A 194 9.88 -5.82 15.85
CA ILE A 194 9.35 -4.60 15.22
C ILE A 194 10.47 -3.60 14.89
N GLU A 195 11.50 -3.49 15.74
CA GLU A 195 12.68 -2.67 15.42
C GLU A 195 13.45 -3.21 14.21
N GLU A 196 13.55 -4.54 14.04
CA GLU A 196 14.12 -5.13 12.84
C GLU A 196 13.29 -4.82 11.59
N ILE A 197 11.97 -4.93 11.68
CA ILE A 197 11.06 -4.56 10.58
C ILE A 197 11.21 -3.07 10.24
N PHE A 198 11.31 -2.19 11.24
CA PHE A 198 11.56 -0.77 11.02
C PHE A 198 12.86 -0.54 10.22
N LYS A 199 13.95 -1.23 10.59
CA LYS A 199 15.23 -1.15 9.85
C LYS A 199 15.08 -1.66 8.41
N MET A 200 14.38 -2.77 8.19
CA MET A 200 14.10 -3.29 6.84
C MET A 200 13.30 -2.29 6.01
N LEU A 201 12.24 -1.71 6.57
CA LEU A 201 11.46 -0.67 5.90
C LEU A 201 12.31 0.57 5.58
N SER A 202 13.19 0.98 6.50
CA SER A 202 14.11 2.10 6.29
C SER A 202 15.09 1.86 5.14
N MET A 203 15.56 0.64 4.95
CA MET A 203 16.42 0.27 3.81
C MET A 203 15.66 0.33 2.47
N HIS A 204 14.39 0.01 2.45
CA HIS A 204 13.58 -0.03 1.23
C HIS A 204 12.91 1.30 0.88
N LEU A 205 12.42 2.01 1.87
CA LEU A 205 11.57 3.21 1.69
C LEU A 205 12.26 4.51 2.12
N GLY A 206 13.39 4.43 2.80
CA GLY A 206 13.99 5.54 3.52
C GLY A 206 13.45 5.68 4.95
N THR A 207 14.19 6.34 5.82
CA THR A 207 13.78 6.57 7.20
C THR A 207 12.83 7.77 7.29
N PRO A 208 11.64 7.62 7.90
CA PRO A 208 10.73 8.74 8.09
C PRO A 208 11.38 9.91 8.84
N PRO A 209 11.25 11.16 8.36
CA PRO A 209 11.81 12.31 9.02
C PRO A 209 11.12 12.58 10.36
N LYS A 210 11.88 12.95 11.39
CA LYS A 210 11.35 13.33 12.70
C LYS A 210 10.78 14.75 12.72
N SER A 211 11.29 15.62 11.87
CA SER A 211 10.87 16.99 11.67
C SER A 211 11.24 17.46 10.28
N PHE A 212 10.53 18.43 9.75
CA PHE A 212 10.82 19.04 8.45
C PHE A 212 10.40 20.51 8.43
N ASN A 213 10.99 21.28 7.52
CA ASN A 213 10.61 22.66 7.24
C ASN A 213 9.79 22.70 5.97
N TRP A 214 8.52 23.05 6.07
CA TRP A 214 7.64 23.11 4.93
C TRP A 214 7.57 24.51 4.32
N GLN A 215 7.97 24.61 3.06
CA GLN A 215 7.84 25.81 2.24
C GLN A 215 7.08 25.47 0.97
N VAL A 216 6.10 26.27 0.60
CA VAL A 216 5.31 26.11 -0.61
C VAL A 216 5.19 27.43 -1.36
N ARG A 217 5.09 27.33 -2.69
CA ARG A 217 4.75 28.48 -3.53
C ARG A 217 3.25 28.57 -3.70
N ASP A 218 2.70 29.74 -3.45
CA ASP A 218 1.37 30.13 -3.89
C ASP A 218 1.35 30.25 -5.42
N LYS A 219 0.19 29.96 -6.06
CA LYS A 219 -0.02 30.09 -7.52
C LYS A 219 0.27 31.50 -8.05
N ASN A 220 0.20 32.50 -7.20
CA ASN A 220 0.36 33.92 -7.57
C ASN A 220 1.77 34.46 -7.38
N LYS A 221 2.77 33.62 -7.04
CA LYS A 221 4.16 34.04 -6.78
C LYS A 221 5.16 33.24 -7.62
#